data_91410c988e47f9e54c5cbc9c0d143057
#
_entry.id   91410c988e47f9e54c5cbc9c0d143057
#
_cell.length_a   1.000
_cell.length_b   1.000
_cell.length_c   1.000
_cell.angle_alpha   90.00
_cell.angle_beta   90.00
_cell.angle_gamma   90.00
#
_symmetry.space_group_name_H-M   'P 1'
#
loop_
_entity.id
_entity.type
_entity.pdbx_description
1 polymer ?
#
loop_
_entity_poly.entity_id
_entity_poly.type
_entity_poly.pdbx_seq_one_letter_code
_entity_poly.pdbx_strand_id
1 'polypeptide(L)'
;MHLNPFKRDSFGYNLLIKRTVIFVFGLITWYRFFRINSMRIVGADKLQNLPQQGVLFVSNHQTYFADVSAMYQVFNAAENNRYNSVPFYTLFRPKLNVFFVAAAETMKKGILPKLMQYAGSVSIKRTWREAGKNVNRSVDPKDIENIKRAMETGWTITFPQGTTRPFVKGRRGTVHLIKELRPVVVPVVIDGFRRAFDKTGMFVKSNGNLLNITFKEPLQLDYSKSN
;
A
#
# COMPACT_ATOMS: atom_id res chain seq x y z
N MET A 1 11.21 6.61 -23.06
CA MET A 1 11.24 5.21 -22.56
C MET A 1 10.12 4.43 -23.26
N HIS A 2 10.46 3.64 -24.28
CA HIS A 2 9.47 2.80 -24.97
C HIS A 2 9.04 1.68 -24.01
N LEU A 3 7.79 1.74 -23.55
CA LEU A 3 7.21 0.65 -22.77
C LEU A 3 6.96 -0.51 -23.75
N ASN A 4 7.68 -1.59 -23.58
CA ASN A 4 7.35 -2.83 -24.27
C ASN A 4 5.92 -3.25 -23.86
N PRO A 5 4.92 -3.27 -24.77
CA PRO A 5 3.54 -3.58 -24.45
C PRO A 5 3.33 -5.01 -23.92
N PHE A 6 4.31 -5.88 -24.11
CA PHE A 6 4.27 -7.27 -23.66
C PHE A 6 4.91 -7.48 -22.29
N LYS A 7 5.56 -6.46 -21.70
CA LYS A 7 6.21 -6.59 -20.39
C LYS A 7 5.17 -6.80 -19.27
N ARG A 8 5.42 -7.80 -18.41
CA ARG A 8 4.58 -8.16 -17.30
C ARG A 8 5.31 -7.96 -15.99
N ASP A 9 4.58 -7.74 -14.89
CA ASP A 9 5.15 -7.75 -13.54
C ASP A 9 5.37 -9.19 -13.05
N SER A 10 5.91 -9.33 -11.84
CA SER A 10 6.20 -10.64 -11.21
C SER A 10 4.96 -11.53 -10.99
N PHE A 11 3.77 -10.96 -11.05
CA PHE A 11 2.49 -11.67 -10.94
C PHE A 11 1.83 -11.93 -12.31
N GLY A 12 2.51 -11.60 -13.40
CA GLY A 12 2.01 -11.81 -14.77
C GLY A 12 1.08 -10.71 -15.29
N TYR A 13 0.87 -9.62 -14.53
CA TYR A 13 0.05 -8.50 -14.99
C TYR A 13 0.79 -7.62 -15.98
N ASN A 14 0.13 -7.27 -17.07
CA ASN A 14 0.68 -6.38 -18.09
C ASN A 14 0.98 -4.99 -17.50
N LEU A 15 2.22 -4.50 -17.68
CA LEU A 15 2.68 -3.24 -17.10
C LEU A 15 2.00 -2.01 -17.70
N LEU A 16 1.58 -2.06 -18.97
CA LEU A 16 0.85 -0.97 -19.60
C LEU A 16 -0.54 -0.82 -18.94
N ILE A 17 -1.26 -1.94 -18.76
CA ILE A 17 -2.55 -1.94 -18.06
C ILE A 17 -2.37 -1.48 -16.62
N LYS A 18 -1.37 -2.00 -15.91
CA LYS A 18 -1.04 -1.58 -14.54
C LYS A 18 -0.81 -0.07 -14.45
N ARG A 19 -0.02 0.49 -15.36
CA ARG A 19 0.23 1.94 -15.46
C ARG A 19 -1.05 2.72 -15.68
N THR A 20 -1.90 2.28 -16.62
CA THR A 20 -3.19 2.94 -16.90
C THR A 20 -4.11 2.90 -15.69
N VAL A 21 -4.20 1.77 -15.00
CA VAL A 21 -5.00 1.64 -13.77
C VAL A 21 -4.50 2.58 -12.69
N ILE A 22 -3.19 2.59 -12.41
CA ILE A 22 -2.59 3.48 -11.40
C ILE A 22 -2.80 4.96 -11.79
N PHE A 23 -2.68 5.30 -13.07
CA PHE A 23 -2.90 6.66 -13.57
C PHE A 23 -4.36 7.11 -13.37
N VAL A 24 -5.34 6.32 -13.80
CA VAL A 24 -6.77 6.67 -13.69
C VAL A 24 -7.20 6.81 -12.23
N PHE A 25 -6.83 5.85 -11.37
CA PHE A 25 -7.07 5.97 -9.93
C PHE A 25 -6.30 7.15 -9.33
N GLY A 26 -5.09 7.38 -9.82
CA GLY A 26 -4.24 8.52 -9.45
C GLY A 26 -4.92 9.86 -9.71
N LEU A 27 -5.54 10.06 -10.87
CA LEU A 27 -6.28 11.29 -11.20
C LEU A 27 -7.39 11.57 -10.19
N ILE A 28 -8.24 10.55 -9.94
CA ILE A 28 -9.39 10.68 -9.02
C ILE A 28 -8.90 10.99 -7.60
N THR A 29 -7.90 10.24 -7.12
CA THR A 29 -7.41 10.40 -5.75
C THR A 29 -6.58 11.67 -5.57
N TRP A 30 -5.82 12.08 -6.58
CA TRP A 30 -5.09 13.35 -6.57
C TRP A 30 -6.03 14.53 -6.36
N TYR A 31 -7.11 14.62 -7.16
CA TYR A 31 -8.12 15.67 -7.01
C TYR A 31 -8.73 15.67 -5.60
N ARG A 32 -9.08 14.49 -5.07
CA ARG A 32 -9.68 14.34 -3.73
C ARG A 32 -8.74 14.70 -2.61
N PHE A 33 -7.44 14.40 -2.75
CA PHE A 33 -6.46 14.65 -1.69
C PHE A 33 -5.94 16.09 -1.69
N PHE A 34 -5.79 16.71 -2.87
CA PHE A 34 -5.12 18.00 -3.00
C PHE A 34 -6.05 19.15 -3.41
N ARG A 35 -7.29 18.90 -3.84
CA ARG A 35 -8.26 19.94 -4.20
C ARG A 35 -9.49 19.94 -3.28
N ILE A 36 -10.04 18.78 -2.96
CA ILE A 36 -11.18 18.67 -2.04
C ILE A 36 -10.70 18.73 -0.58
N ASN A 37 -9.54 18.15 -0.29
CA ASN A 37 -8.90 18.15 1.01
C ASN A 37 -7.48 18.75 0.90
N SER A 38 -6.73 18.79 1.99
CA SER A 38 -5.34 19.26 2.04
C SER A 38 -4.44 18.13 2.51
N MET A 39 -3.62 17.58 1.62
CA MET A 39 -2.69 16.51 1.98
C MET A 39 -1.34 17.07 2.37
N ARG A 40 -0.91 16.76 3.61
CA ARG A 40 0.41 17.06 4.16
C ARG A 40 1.28 15.81 4.13
N ILE A 41 2.48 15.92 3.58
CA ILE A 41 3.46 14.85 3.45
C ILE A 41 4.65 15.21 4.33
N VAL A 42 5.12 14.28 5.16
CA VAL A 42 6.25 14.47 6.07
C VAL A 42 7.21 13.28 5.94
N GLY A 43 8.50 13.56 5.81
CA GLY A 43 9.55 12.54 5.79
C GLY A 43 9.61 11.69 4.52
N ALA A 44 9.03 12.14 3.41
CA ALA A 44 9.12 11.41 2.14
C ALA A 44 10.53 11.48 1.51
N ASP A 45 11.38 12.40 1.93
CA ASP A 45 12.80 12.47 1.60
C ASP A 45 13.56 11.18 1.96
N LYS A 46 13.13 10.46 3.01
CA LYS A 46 13.66 9.16 3.43
C LYS A 46 13.50 8.07 2.36
N LEU A 47 12.57 8.24 1.43
CA LEU A 47 12.34 7.31 0.32
C LEU A 47 13.47 7.35 -0.71
N GLN A 48 14.26 8.42 -0.75
CA GLN A 48 15.30 8.64 -1.77
C GLN A 48 16.39 7.57 -1.75
N ASN A 49 16.79 7.14 -0.56
CA ASN A 49 17.89 6.21 -0.38
C ASN A 49 17.43 4.75 -0.20
N LEU A 50 16.14 4.48 -0.35
CA LEU A 50 15.63 3.12 -0.23
C LEU A 50 15.97 2.29 -1.47
N PRO A 51 16.29 0.99 -1.30
CA PRO A 51 16.46 0.09 -2.42
C PRO A 51 15.16 -0.03 -3.22
N GLN A 52 15.26 -0.34 -4.52
CA GLN A 52 14.09 -0.45 -5.41
C GLN A 52 13.19 -1.65 -5.11
N GLN A 53 13.67 -2.59 -4.28
CA GLN A 53 12.96 -3.80 -3.84
C GLN A 53 13.37 -4.15 -2.41
N GLY A 54 12.64 -5.07 -1.77
CA GLY A 54 12.93 -5.50 -0.42
C GLY A 54 12.53 -4.52 0.66
N VAL A 55 11.60 -3.59 0.37
CA VAL A 55 11.11 -2.59 1.32
C VAL A 55 9.68 -2.92 1.74
N LEU A 56 9.44 -2.96 3.05
CA LEU A 56 8.13 -3.16 3.64
C LEU A 56 7.66 -1.89 4.37
N PHE A 57 6.65 -1.25 3.83
CA PHE A 57 5.97 -0.12 4.48
C PHE A 57 4.90 -0.65 5.43
N VAL A 58 5.04 -0.32 6.71
CA VAL A 58 4.14 -0.79 7.77
C VAL A 58 3.33 0.39 8.29
N SER A 59 2.01 0.37 8.09
CA SER A 59 1.14 1.50 8.39
C SER A 59 -0.07 1.13 9.25
N ASN A 60 -0.60 2.10 9.98
CA ASN A 60 -1.96 2.05 10.48
C ASN A 60 -2.96 2.16 9.31
N HIS A 61 -4.21 1.74 9.52
CA HIS A 61 -5.22 1.63 8.46
C HIS A 61 -6.50 2.39 8.83
N GLN A 62 -6.86 3.38 8.03
CA GLN A 62 -8.05 4.20 8.26
C GLN A 62 -9.17 3.91 7.28
N THR A 63 -8.84 3.62 6.01
CA THR A 63 -9.78 3.32 4.94
C THR A 63 -9.22 2.23 4.02
N TYR A 64 -10.07 1.48 3.31
CA TYR A 64 -9.56 0.36 2.50
C TYR A 64 -8.69 0.79 1.31
N PHE A 65 -9.04 1.88 0.61
CA PHE A 65 -8.38 2.27 -0.63
C PHE A 65 -7.65 3.61 -0.57
N ALA A 66 -8.18 4.61 0.15
CA ALA A 66 -7.57 5.92 0.16
C ALA A 66 -6.17 5.91 0.81
N ASP A 67 -5.95 5.10 1.83
CA ASP A 67 -4.66 4.95 2.50
C ASP A 67 -3.59 4.43 1.53
N VAL A 68 -3.89 3.35 0.81
CA VAL A 68 -3.00 2.78 -0.21
C VAL A 68 -2.76 3.79 -1.33
N SER A 69 -3.82 4.43 -1.82
CA SER A 69 -3.74 5.42 -2.88
C SER A 69 -2.87 6.62 -2.50
N ALA A 70 -2.93 7.06 -1.24
CA ALA A 70 -2.07 8.14 -0.75
C ALA A 70 -0.59 7.76 -0.78
N MET A 71 -0.24 6.54 -0.36
CA MET A 71 1.12 6.03 -0.48
C MET A 71 1.58 5.98 -1.94
N TYR A 72 0.74 5.47 -2.86
CA TYR A 72 1.05 5.47 -4.30
C TYR A 72 1.31 6.86 -4.84
N GLN A 73 0.52 7.87 -4.43
CA GLN A 73 0.76 9.28 -4.82
C GLN A 73 2.16 9.75 -4.40
N VAL A 74 2.56 9.46 -3.16
CA VAL A 74 3.88 9.85 -2.65
C VAL A 74 4.99 9.04 -3.33
N PHE A 75 4.81 7.74 -3.57
CA PHE A 75 5.79 6.91 -4.27
C PHE A 75 5.97 7.35 -5.73
N ASN A 76 4.89 7.73 -6.42
CA ASN A 76 4.97 8.32 -7.75
C ASN A 76 5.73 9.64 -7.76
N ALA A 77 5.52 10.47 -6.74
CA ALA A 77 6.26 11.71 -6.58
C ALA A 77 7.76 11.46 -6.32
N ALA A 78 8.09 10.53 -5.43
CA ALA A 78 9.46 10.12 -5.12
C ALA A 78 10.19 9.55 -6.35
N GLU A 79 9.52 8.74 -7.19
CA GLU A 79 10.07 8.24 -8.46
C GLU A 79 10.43 9.39 -9.44
N ASN A 80 9.80 10.55 -9.27
CA ASN A 80 10.09 11.77 -10.02
C ASN A 80 10.93 12.77 -9.21
N ASN A 81 11.64 12.35 -8.17
CA ASN A 81 12.48 13.19 -7.28
C ASN A 81 11.69 14.32 -6.60
N ARG A 82 10.44 14.07 -6.23
CA ARG A 82 9.59 15.01 -5.48
C ARG A 82 9.18 14.40 -4.15
N TYR A 83 9.65 14.99 -3.04
CA TYR A 83 9.47 14.40 -1.70
C TYR A 83 8.49 15.18 -0.81
N ASN A 84 8.36 16.50 -1.02
CA ASN A 84 7.52 17.35 -0.18
C ASN A 84 6.18 17.74 -0.84
N SER A 85 5.94 17.27 -2.05
CA SER A 85 4.75 17.58 -2.83
C SER A 85 4.46 16.48 -3.84
N VAL A 86 3.21 16.42 -4.31
CA VAL A 86 2.79 15.51 -5.39
C VAL A 86 2.26 16.36 -6.55
N PRO A 87 3.14 16.91 -7.40
CA PRO A 87 2.71 17.61 -8.59
C PRO A 87 1.92 16.68 -9.53
N PHE A 88 0.91 17.22 -10.17
CA PHE A 88 0.02 16.45 -11.06
C PHE A 88 0.76 15.65 -12.13
N TYR A 89 1.85 16.19 -12.69
CA TYR A 89 2.62 15.49 -13.73
C TYR A 89 3.26 14.18 -13.26
N THR A 90 3.45 13.96 -11.95
CA THR A 90 4.03 12.73 -11.41
C THR A 90 3.15 11.51 -11.66
N LEU A 91 1.85 11.72 -11.94
CA LEU A 91 0.92 10.67 -12.31
C LEU A 91 1.25 10.00 -13.65
N PHE A 92 1.91 10.73 -14.57
CA PHE A 92 2.29 10.20 -15.88
C PHE A 92 3.46 9.23 -15.83
N ARG A 93 4.24 9.24 -14.73
CA ARG A 93 5.37 8.33 -14.50
C ARG A 93 5.21 7.61 -13.16
N PRO A 94 4.21 6.73 -13.03
CA PRO A 94 3.98 6.04 -11.77
C PRO A 94 5.07 5.00 -11.50
N LYS A 95 5.37 4.79 -10.22
CA LYS A 95 6.19 3.67 -9.76
C LYS A 95 5.39 2.38 -9.89
N LEU A 96 5.87 1.47 -10.75
CA LEU A 96 5.12 0.26 -11.12
C LEU A 96 5.41 -0.95 -10.22
N ASN A 97 6.58 -0.98 -9.58
CA ASN A 97 7.01 -2.05 -8.69
C ASN A 97 6.54 -1.80 -7.24
N VAL A 98 5.27 -1.49 -7.08
CA VAL A 98 4.62 -1.34 -5.77
C VAL A 98 3.51 -2.36 -5.63
N PHE A 99 3.43 -2.97 -4.45
CA PHE A 99 2.46 -3.98 -4.07
C PHE A 99 1.83 -3.63 -2.73
N PHE A 100 0.65 -4.17 -2.44
CA PHE A 100 0.02 -4.01 -1.14
C PHE A 100 -0.73 -5.27 -0.73
N VAL A 101 -0.63 -5.62 0.55
CA VAL A 101 -1.29 -6.79 1.11
C VAL A 101 -2.75 -6.49 1.36
N ALA A 102 -3.64 -7.29 0.77
CA ALA A 102 -5.09 -7.17 0.90
C ALA A 102 -5.73 -8.49 1.34
N ALA A 103 -6.85 -8.40 2.08
CA ALA A 103 -7.58 -9.61 2.45
C ALA A 103 -8.32 -10.20 1.24
N ALA A 104 -8.16 -11.48 0.99
CA ALA A 104 -8.79 -12.19 -0.12
C ALA A 104 -10.33 -12.02 -0.17
N GLU A 105 -10.96 -11.87 1.00
CA GLU A 105 -12.40 -11.61 1.09
C GLU A 105 -12.83 -10.31 0.44
N THR A 106 -11.99 -9.26 0.48
CA THR A 106 -12.26 -7.97 -0.15
C THR A 106 -12.00 -7.99 -1.66
N MET A 107 -11.34 -9.06 -2.15
CA MET A 107 -10.94 -9.22 -3.55
C MET A 107 -11.77 -10.26 -4.32
N LYS A 108 -12.87 -10.78 -3.74
CA LYS A 108 -13.59 -11.94 -4.31
C LYS A 108 -14.47 -11.64 -5.52
N LYS A 109 -15.12 -10.47 -5.63
CA LYS A 109 -16.12 -10.20 -6.71
C LYS A 109 -16.12 -8.73 -7.14
N GLY A 110 -16.25 -8.51 -8.44
CA GLY A 110 -16.48 -7.19 -9.04
C GLY A 110 -15.30 -6.66 -9.86
N ILE A 111 -15.54 -5.56 -10.55
CA ILE A 111 -14.55 -4.89 -11.40
C ILE A 111 -13.45 -4.24 -10.54
N LEU A 112 -13.81 -3.60 -9.44
CA LEU A 112 -12.87 -2.89 -8.58
C LEU A 112 -11.79 -3.82 -7.97
N PRO A 113 -12.11 -4.99 -7.37
CA PRO A 113 -11.09 -5.95 -6.96
C PRO A 113 -10.14 -6.38 -8.07
N LYS A 114 -10.66 -6.59 -9.28
CA LYS A 114 -9.84 -6.94 -10.44
C LYS A 114 -8.87 -5.80 -10.82
N LEU A 115 -9.32 -4.56 -10.81
CA LEU A 115 -8.46 -3.39 -11.02
C LEU A 115 -7.41 -3.25 -9.91
N MET A 116 -7.76 -3.56 -8.66
CA MET A 116 -6.81 -3.57 -7.54
C MET A 116 -5.72 -4.64 -7.71
N GLN A 117 -6.06 -5.81 -8.26
CA GLN A 117 -5.04 -6.82 -8.62
C GLN A 117 -4.06 -6.27 -9.67
N TYR A 118 -4.55 -5.61 -10.70
CA TYR A 118 -3.69 -4.92 -11.66
C TYR A 118 -2.86 -3.80 -11.00
N ALA A 119 -3.39 -3.11 -10.00
CA ALA A 119 -2.64 -2.10 -9.26
C ALA A 119 -1.55 -2.69 -8.36
N GLY A 120 -1.52 -4.01 -8.11
CA GLY A 120 -0.50 -4.69 -7.33
C GLY A 120 -0.99 -5.23 -5.99
N SER A 121 -2.29 -5.54 -5.82
CA SER A 121 -2.75 -6.19 -4.61
C SER A 121 -2.28 -7.64 -4.53
N VAL A 122 -1.69 -7.99 -3.39
CA VAL A 122 -1.34 -9.36 -3.00
C VAL A 122 -2.40 -9.85 -2.03
N SER A 123 -3.24 -10.77 -2.49
CA SER A 123 -4.35 -11.28 -1.70
C SER A 123 -3.89 -12.35 -0.72
N ILE A 124 -4.26 -12.20 0.56
CA ILE A 124 -3.99 -13.20 1.61
C ILE A 124 -5.27 -13.63 2.29
N LYS A 125 -5.32 -14.89 2.73
CA LYS A 125 -6.39 -15.42 3.57
C LYS A 125 -6.15 -15.02 5.02
N ARG A 126 -7.14 -14.42 5.68
CA ARG A 126 -7.03 -14.10 7.10
C ARG A 126 -7.05 -15.39 7.93
N THR A 127 -6.17 -15.47 8.91
CA THR A 127 -6.10 -16.63 9.83
C THR A 127 -7.11 -16.58 10.97
N TRP A 128 -7.72 -15.42 11.23
CA TRP A 128 -8.59 -15.19 12.42
C TRP A 128 -10.03 -14.85 12.07
N ARG A 129 -10.35 -14.52 10.82
CA ARG A 129 -11.72 -14.12 10.41
C ARG A 129 -11.96 -14.44 8.95
N GLU A 130 -13.10 -15.07 8.67
CA GLU A 130 -13.61 -15.27 7.32
C GLU A 130 -15.11 -14.99 7.28
N ALA A 131 -15.58 -14.21 6.28
CA ALA A 131 -16.98 -13.88 6.08
C ALA A 131 -17.70 -13.37 7.36
N GLY A 132 -16.98 -12.61 8.20
CA GLY A 132 -17.53 -12.10 9.47
C GLY A 132 -17.42 -13.03 10.67
N LYS A 133 -17.12 -14.31 10.49
CA LYS A 133 -16.97 -15.31 11.56
C LYS A 133 -15.52 -15.41 12.02
N ASN A 134 -15.29 -15.67 13.30
CA ASN A 134 -13.97 -15.98 13.81
C ASN A 134 -13.55 -17.37 13.29
N VAL A 135 -12.32 -17.47 12.82
CA VAL A 135 -11.69 -18.71 12.40
C VAL A 135 -10.32 -18.81 13.07
N ASN A 136 -9.82 -20.01 13.24
CA ASN A 136 -8.44 -20.25 13.67
C ASN A 136 -7.81 -21.21 12.64
N ARG A 137 -6.96 -20.67 11.79
CA ARG A 137 -6.24 -21.45 10.78
C ARG A 137 -4.77 -21.06 10.73
N SER A 138 -3.93 -21.95 10.28
CA SER A 138 -2.54 -21.65 9.95
C SER A 138 -2.45 -20.69 8.77
N VAL A 139 -1.33 -20.00 8.65
CA VAL A 139 -1.01 -19.17 7.48
C VAL A 139 -0.83 -20.09 6.27
N ASP A 140 -1.44 -19.74 5.15
CA ASP A 140 -1.26 -20.48 3.90
C ASP A 140 0.17 -20.21 3.37
N PRO A 141 1.02 -21.23 3.17
CA PRO A 141 2.38 -21.05 2.64
C PRO A 141 2.42 -20.30 1.32
N LYS A 142 1.39 -20.44 0.48
CA LYS A 142 1.25 -19.74 -0.78
C LYS A 142 1.08 -18.23 -0.57
N ASP A 143 0.39 -17.82 0.49
CA ASP A 143 0.26 -16.39 0.83
C ASP A 143 1.61 -15.78 1.22
N ILE A 144 2.43 -16.51 1.98
CA ILE A 144 3.81 -16.10 2.33
C ILE A 144 4.67 -15.98 1.07
N GLU A 145 4.61 -16.98 0.19
CA GLU A 145 5.37 -16.97 -1.07
C GLU A 145 4.99 -15.78 -1.96
N ASN A 146 3.70 -15.46 -2.05
CA ASN A 146 3.24 -14.30 -2.82
C ASN A 146 3.74 -12.98 -2.21
N ILE A 147 3.74 -12.83 -0.89
CA ILE A 147 4.30 -11.64 -0.23
C ILE A 147 5.82 -11.56 -0.47
N LYS A 148 6.53 -12.68 -0.35
CA LYS A 148 7.96 -12.77 -0.64
C LYS A 148 8.26 -12.30 -2.06
N ARG A 149 7.55 -12.83 -3.06
CA ARG A 149 7.67 -12.42 -4.47
C ARG A 149 7.43 -10.91 -4.68
N ALA A 150 6.42 -10.34 -4.00
CA ALA A 150 6.16 -8.91 -4.05
C ALA A 150 7.33 -8.10 -3.48
N MET A 151 7.88 -8.52 -2.35
CA MET A 151 9.01 -7.84 -1.70
C MET A 151 10.31 -7.97 -2.50
N GLU A 152 10.59 -9.14 -3.06
CA GLU A 152 11.77 -9.38 -3.91
C GLU A 152 11.74 -8.59 -5.23
N THR A 153 10.59 -8.10 -5.65
CA THR A 153 10.42 -7.39 -6.92
C THR A 153 10.04 -5.93 -6.78
N GLY A 154 9.73 -5.45 -5.57
CA GLY A 154 9.33 -4.07 -5.37
C GLY A 154 9.12 -3.66 -3.91
N TRP A 155 8.41 -2.57 -3.73
CA TRP A 155 7.97 -2.02 -2.46
C TRP A 155 6.63 -2.64 -2.07
N THR A 156 6.52 -3.08 -0.83
CA THR A 156 5.28 -3.72 -0.33
C THR A 156 4.69 -2.93 0.83
N ILE A 157 3.39 -2.68 0.77
CA ILE A 157 2.61 -2.00 1.82
C ILE A 157 1.87 -3.07 2.62
N THR A 158 1.94 -2.99 3.95
CA THR A 158 1.15 -3.83 4.84
C THR A 158 0.51 -3.03 5.97
N PHE A 159 -0.64 -3.52 6.44
CA PHE A 159 -1.40 -2.97 7.56
C PHE A 159 -1.53 -4.01 8.66
N PRO A 160 -0.65 -4.00 9.69
CA PRO A 160 -0.59 -5.06 10.71
C PRO A 160 -1.89 -5.27 11.49
N GLN A 161 -2.72 -4.25 11.60
CA GLN A 161 -4.02 -4.34 12.27
C GLN A 161 -5.00 -5.27 11.53
N GLY A 162 -4.86 -5.41 10.19
CA GLY A 162 -5.76 -6.18 9.33
C GLY A 162 -7.20 -5.68 9.33
N THR A 163 -7.43 -4.45 9.81
CA THR A 163 -8.73 -3.79 9.91
C THR A 163 -8.57 -2.28 9.91
N THR A 164 -9.61 -1.57 9.48
CA THR A 164 -9.69 -0.10 9.57
C THR A 164 -10.27 0.40 10.90
N ARG A 165 -10.58 -0.49 11.87
CA ARG A 165 -11.05 -0.08 13.20
C ARG A 165 -9.91 0.63 13.96
N PRO A 166 -10.20 1.74 14.66
CA PRO A 166 -9.19 2.45 15.44
C PRO A 166 -8.70 1.60 16.63
N PHE A 167 -7.48 1.88 17.09
CA PHE A 167 -6.89 1.34 18.32
C PHE A 167 -6.80 -0.20 18.40
N VAL A 168 -6.92 -0.89 17.29
CA VAL A 168 -6.69 -2.34 17.25
C VAL A 168 -5.20 -2.62 17.23
N LYS A 169 -4.74 -3.52 18.10
CA LYS A 169 -3.34 -3.97 18.15
C LYS A 169 -2.92 -4.63 16.84
N GLY A 170 -1.66 -4.42 16.45
CA GLY A 170 -1.04 -5.13 15.33
C GLY A 170 -1.01 -6.64 15.56
N ARG A 171 -1.08 -7.41 14.50
CA ARG A 171 -1.08 -8.87 14.52
C ARG A 171 0.33 -9.42 14.33
N ARG A 172 0.63 -10.55 14.96
CA ARG A 172 1.94 -11.21 14.90
C ARG A 172 2.38 -11.63 13.50
N GLY A 173 1.44 -11.84 12.56
CA GLY A 173 1.76 -12.23 11.19
C GLY A 173 2.74 -11.30 10.47
N THR A 174 2.63 -9.98 10.67
CA THR A 174 3.60 -9.04 10.11
C THR A 174 4.99 -9.20 10.72
N VAL A 175 5.08 -9.51 12.02
CA VAL A 175 6.37 -9.76 12.71
C VAL A 175 7.03 -11.02 12.14
N HIS A 176 6.27 -12.09 11.91
CA HIS A 176 6.81 -13.30 11.28
C HIS A 176 7.35 -13.03 9.87
N LEU A 177 6.61 -12.29 9.04
CA LEU A 177 7.06 -11.88 7.71
C LEU A 177 8.37 -11.08 7.77
N ILE A 178 8.48 -10.13 8.70
CA ILE A 178 9.68 -9.32 8.88
C ILE A 178 10.87 -10.19 9.27
N LYS A 179 10.69 -11.13 10.20
CA LYS A 179 11.77 -12.05 10.63
C LYS A 179 12.21 -12.99 9.51
N GLU A 180 11.28 -13.53 8.76
CA GLU A 180 11.55 -14.49 7.70
C GLU A 180 12.22 -13.84 6.48
N LEU A 181 11.69 -12.69 6.04
CA LEU A 181 12.10 -12.05 4.80
C LEU A 181 13.14 -10.93 4.97
N ARG A 182 13.38 -10.49 6.22
CA ARG A 182 14.35 -9.45 6.60
C ARG A 182 14.35 -8.21 5.70
N PRO A 183 13.19 -7.58 5.44
CA PRO A 183 13.10 -6.40 4.60
C PRO A 183 13.63 -5.15 5.28
N VAL A 184 13.86 -4.09 4.51
CA VAL A 184 13.95 -2.74 5.05
C VAL A 184 12.56 -2.32 5.49
N VAL A 185 12.33 -2.15 6.80
CA VAL A 185 11.01 -1.82 7.36
C VAL A 185 10.89 -0.32 7.55
N VAL A 186 9.91 0.29 6.88
CA VAL A 186 9.62 1.73 6.97
C VAL A 186 8.26 1.93 7.62
N PRO A 187 8.20 2.47 8.85
CA PRO A 187 6.93 2.83 9.47
C PRO A 187 6.29 4.04 8.78
N VAL A 188 4.97 3.94 8.55
CA VAL A 188 4.16 5.04 7.99
C VAL A 188 2.99 5.32 8.89
N VAL A 189 2.71 6.59 9.13
CA VAL A 189 1.55 7.03 9.93
C VAL A 189 0.61 7.82 9.03
N ILE A 190 -0.65 7.41 9.03
CA ILE A 190 -1.73 8.04 8.27
C ILE A 190 -2.76 8.60 9.25
N ASP A 191 -3.18 9.85 9.04
CA ASP A 191 -4.28 10.48 9.77
C ASP A 191 -5.16 11.36 8.87
N GLY A 192 -6.41 11.59 9.30
CA GLY A 192 -7.39 12.42 8.62
C GLY A 192 -8.28 11.68 7.62
N PHE A 193 -7.86 10.54 7.11
CA PHE A 193 -8.57 9.82 6.05
C PHE A 193 -9.96 9.34 6.49
N ARG A 194 -10.11 8.89 7.73
CA ARG A 194 -11.42 8.48 8.26
C ARG A 194 -12.40 9.65 8.40
N ARG A 195 -11.91 10.88 8.58
CA ARG A 195 -12.75 12.08 8.62
C ARG A 195 -13.21 12.45 7.23
N ALA A 196 -12.31 12.39 6.26
CA ALA A 196 -12.55 12.82 4.87
C ALA A 196 -13.35 11.82 4.03
N PHE A 197 -13.17 10.52 4.28
CA PHE A 197 -13.67 9.46 3.42
C PHE A 197 -14.57 8.47 4.17
N ASP A 198 -15.41 7.77 3.42
CA ASP A 198 -16.14 6.60 3.89
C ASP A 198 -15.17 5.45 4.25
N LYS A 199 -15.70 4.38 4.82
CA LYS A 199 -14.89 3.22 5.23
C LYS A 199 -14.11 2.59 4.07
N THR A 200 -14.64 2.64 2.87
CA THR A 200 -13.95 2.12 1.69
C THR A 200 -12.81 3.03 1.22
N GLY A 201 -12.91 4.33 1.49
CA GLY A 201 -12.02 5.34 0.94
C GLY A 201 -12.34 5.72 -0.49
N MET A 202 -13.49 5.27 -1.01
CA MET A 202 -13.93 5.56 -2.38
C MET A 202 -14.73 6.84 -2.46
N PHE A 203 -15.51 7.17 -1.43
CA PHE A 203 -16.40 8.34 -1.44
C PHE A 203 -15.95 9.37 -0.43
N VAL A 204 -15.96 10.64 -0.85
CA VAL A 204 -15.72 11.78 0.04
C VAL A 204 -16.92 11.95 0.96
N LYS A 205 -16.68 11.92 2.26
CA LYS A 205 -17.69 12.12 3.32
C LYS A 205 -17.76 13.57 3.77
N SER A 206 -16.60 14.23 3.85
CA SER A 206 -16.50 15.66 4.15
C SER A 206 -15.30 16.28 3.47
N ASN A 207 -15.37 17.57 3.18
CA ASN A 207 -14.37 18.37 2.47
C ASN A 207 -13.50 19.16 3.46
N GLY A 208 -12.38 19.69 3.00
CA GLY A 208 -11.52 20.61 3.76
C GLY A 208 -10.73 19.93 4.88
N ASN A 209 -10.65 18.60 4.91
CA ASN A 209 -9.90 17.89 5.94
C ASN A 209 -8.40 17.96 5.67
N LEU A 210 -7.61 18.05 6.76
CA LEU A 210 -6.17 17.82 6.70
C LEU A 210 -5.92 16.31 6.70
N LEU A 211 -5.30 15.83 5.61
CA LEU A 211 -4.84 14.45 5.43
C LEU A 211 -3.34 14.42 5.69
N ASN A 212 -2.89 13.65 6.67
CA ASN A 212 -1.48 13.54 6.99
C ASN A 212 -0.94 12.16 6.59
N ILE A 213 0.21 12.14 5.94
CA ILE A 213 1.02 10.94 5.74
C ILE A 213 2.45 11.23 6.17
N THR A 214 2.98 10.42 7.09
CA THR A 214 4.31 10.60 7.65
C THR A 214 5.13 9.32 7.48
N PHE A 215 6.25 9.41 6.79
CA PHE A 215 7.24 8.35 6.68
C PHE A 215 8.29 8.53 7.79
N LYS A 216 8.57 7.45 8.52
CA LYS A 216 9.60 7.42 9.56
C LYS A 216 10.90 6.87 9.01
N GLU A 217 12.00 7.00 9.77
CA GLU A 217 13.26 6.33 9.44
C GLU A 217 13.05 4.81 9.35
N PRO A 218 13.76 4.13 8.45
CA PRO A 218 13.81 2.68 8.44
C PRO A 218 14.21 2.14 9.81
N LEU A 219 13.52 1.10 10.27
CA LEU A 219 13.81 0.49 11.55
C LEU A 219 15.14 -0.27 11.50
N GLN A 220 15.98 -0.04 12.49
CA GLN A 220 17.14 -0.88 12.76
C GLN A 220 16.68 -2.09 13.58
N LEU A 221 16.54 -3.23 12.93
CA LEU A 221 16.03 -4.45 13.54
C LEU A 221 17.16 -5.44 13.84
N ASP A 222 17.19 -5.91 15.09
CA ASP A 222 18.06 -7.00 15.50
C ASP A 222 17.35 -8.33 15.27
N TYR A 223 17.70 -9.01 14.21
CA TYR A 223 17.09 -10.28 13.82
C TYR A 223 17.63 -11.50 14.61
N SER A 224 18.62 -11.32 15.48
CA SER A 224 19.16 -12.38 16.35
C SER A 224 18.26 -12.65 17.57
N LYS A 225 17.45 -11.67 18.00
CA LYS A 225 16.59 -11.80 19.17
C LYS A 225 15.35 -12.64 18.88
N SER A 226 15.03 -13.53 19.81
CA SER A 226 13.73 -14.25 19.80
C SER A 226 12.55 -13.29 20.05
N ASN A 227 11.33 -13.76 19.79
CA ASN A 227 10.11 -13.00 20.06
C ASN A 227 9.83 -12.84 21.55
#